data_08f46a669553db694c3546a91fd47990
#
_entry.id   08f46a669553db694c3546a91fd47990
#
_cell.length_a   1.000
_cell.length_b   1.000
_cell.length_c   1.000
_cell.angle_alpha   90.00
_cell.angle_beta   90.00
_cell.angle_gamma   90.00
#
_symmetry.space_group_name_H-M   'P 1'
#
loop_
_entity.id
_entity.type
_entity.pdbx_description
1 polymer ?
#
loop_
_entity_poly.entity_id
_entity_poly.type
_entity_poly.pdbx_seq_one_letter_code
_entity_poly.pdbx_strand_id
1 'polypeptide(L)'
;MGSVRTLSVDLHGHDVLTAVDLAEQRVHEAYSNGYEAVELLHGAGDVTEPVETGRGRIKWALRRTVEEGRLDGYIDRGRTWLKAGSIVLYLKRNPKARRETWTPDPPRSHRR
;
A
#
# COMPACT_ATOMS: atom_id res chain seq x y z
N MET A 1 22.47 -8.77 -5.79
CA MET A 1 21.77 -8.40 -5.53
C MET A 1 20.67 -8.22 -6.09
N GLY A 2 19.82 -8.54 -6.02
CA GLY A 2 18.57 -8.37 -6.65
C GLY A 2 17.88 -7.11 -6.22
N SER A 3 16.88 -6.78 -6.96
CA SER A 3 16.08 -5.63 -6.62
C SER A 3 15.17 -5.96 -5.44
N VAL A 4 14.67 -4.91 -4.82
CA VAL A 4 13.71 -5.04 -3.73
C VAL A 4 12.41 -5.62 -4.30
N ARG A 5 11.89 -6.61 -3.62
CA ARG A 5 10.64 -7.22 -4.04
C ARG A 5 9.49 -6.35 -3.56
N THR A 6 8.87 -5.65 -4.49
CA THR A 6 7.83 -4.66 -4.19
C THR A 6 6.50 -5.06 -4.81
N LEU A 7 5.44 -4.95 -4.02
CA LEU A 7 4.08 -5.16 -4.52
C LEU A 7 3.48 -3.78 -4.79
N SER A 8 3.03 -3.54 -6.02
CA SER A 8 2.37 -2.29 -6.37
C SER A 8 0.86 -2.48 -6.32
N VAL A 9 0.17 -1.55 -5.66
CA VAL A 9 -1.27 -1.62 -5.49
C VAL A 9 -1.87 -0.30 -5.98
N ASP A 10 -2.69 -0.38 -7.00
CA ASP A 10 -3.31 0.81 -7.58
C ASP A 10 -4.64 1.07 -6.88
N LEU A 11 -4.71 2.18 -6.18
CA LEU A 11 -5.88 2.52 -5.37
C LEU A 11 -6.67 3.69 -5.93
N HIS A 12 -6.21 4.30 -7.02
CA HIS A 12 -6.93 5.45 -7.54
C HIS A 12 -8.31 4.99 -8.04
N GLY A 13 -9.29 5.87 -7.94
CA GLY A 13 -10.63 5.56 -8.44
C GLY A 13 -11.54 4.83 -7.48
N HIS A 14 -10.99 4.34 -6.37
CA HIS A 14 -11.81 3.71 -5.33
C HIS A 14 -12.35 4.78 -4.39
N ASP A 15 -13.42 4.46 -3.67
CA ASP A 15 -13.81 5.31 -2.56
C ASP A 15 -12.80 5.13 -1.44
N VAL A 16 -12.82 6.07 -0.50
CA VAL A 16 -11.78 6.13 0.52
C VAL A 16 -11.77 4.87 1.39
N LEU A 17 -12.95 4.42 1.82
CA LEU A 17 -12.98 3.26 2.71
C LEU A 17 -12.49 2.01 2.00
N THR A 18 -12.90 1.82 0.76
CA THR A 18 -12.43 0.67 -0.01
C THR A 18 -10.93 0.73 -0.23
N ALA A 19 -10.41 1.92 -0.52
CA ALA A 19 -8.99 2.07 -0.77
C ALA A 19 -8.17 1.74 0.49
N VAL A 20 -8.60 2.23 1.64
CA VAL A 20 -7.89 1.97 2.89
C VAL A 20 -7.95 0.48 3.24
N ASP A 21 -9.12 -0.13 3.10
CA ASP A 21 -9.26 -1.55 3.40
C ASP A 21 -8.39 -2.39 2.48
N LEU A 22 -8.37 -2.06 1.20
CA LEU A 22 -7.56 -2.79 0.24
C LEU A 22 -6.08 -2.62 0.55
N ALA A 23 -5.67 -1.40 0.91
CA ALA A 23 -4.29 -1.15 1.27
C ALA A 23 -3.87 -2.01 2.46
N GLU A 24 -4.71 -2.05 3.49
CA GLU A 24 -4.38 -2.84 4.68
C GLU A 24 -4.30 -4.32 4.34
N GLN A 25 -5.22 -4.79 3.53
CA GLN A 25 -5.23 -6.19 3.14
C GLN A 25 -3.99 -6.55 2.33
N ARG A 26 -3.62 -5.70 1.38
CA ARG A 26 -2.46 -5.99 0.54
C ARG A 26 -1.16 -5.91 1.32
N VAL A 27 -1.06 -5.00 2.28
CA VAL A 27 0.12 -4.93 3.14
C VAL A 27 0.25 -6.24 3.94
N HIS A 28 -0.84 -6.71 4.50
CA HIS A 28 -0.81 -7.95 5.27
C HIS A 28 -0.39 -9.13 4.37
N GLU A 29 -0.96 -9.20 3.18
CA GLU A 29 -0.62 -10.28 2.25
C GLU A 29 0.84 -10.22 1.82
N ALA A 30 1.33 -9.03 1.54
CA ALA A 30 2.73 -8.86 1.14
C ALA A 30 3.67 -9.28 2.26
N TYR A 31 3.35 -8.88 3.48
CA TYR A 31 4.14 -9.28 4.63
C TYR A 31 4.17 -10.81 4.77
N SER A 32 3.00 -11.44 4.61
CA SER A 32 2.90 -12.89 4.75
C SER A 32 3.66 -13.64 3.68
N ASN A 33 3.89 -12.99 2.54
CA ASN A 33 4.55 -13.63 1.41
C ASN A 33 5.98 -13.15 1.20
N GLY A 34 6.55 -12.43 2.17
CA GLY A 34 7.95 -12.09 2.15
C GLY A 34 8.34 -10.94 1.26
N TYR A 35 7.40 -10.12 0.87
CA TYR A 35 7.73 -8.90 0.12
C TYR A 35 8.51 -7.94 1.01
N GLU A 36 9.27 -7.09 0.38
CA GLU A 36 10.08 -6.11 1.11
C GLU A 36 9.43 -4.75 1.16
N ALA A 37 8.54 -4.45 0.23
CA ALA A 37 7.88 -3.16 0.19
C ALA A 37 6.54 -3.26 -0.51
N VAL A 38 5.65 -2.31 -0.21
CA VAL A 38 4.38 -2.16 -0.91
C VAL A 38 4.29 -0.72 -1.34
N GLU A 39 4.01 -0.50 -2.62
CA GLU A 39 3.79 0.85 -3.12
C GLU A 39 2.30 1.03 -3.38
N LEU A 40 1.70 1.99 -2.67
CA LEU A 40 0.28 2.28 -2.77
C LEU A 40 0.10 3.48 -3.68
N LEU A 41 -0.45 3.24 -4.87
CA LEU A 41 -0.58 4.27 -5.90
C LEU A 41 -1.92 4.97 -5.74
N HIS A 42 -1.93 6.21 -5.26
CA HIS A 42 -3.16 6.95 -5.03
C HIS A 42 -3.46 7.96 -6.15
N GLY A 43 -2.45 8.31 -6.94
CA GLY A 43 -2.69 9.14 -8.11
C GLY A 43 -2.94 10.62 -7.85
N ALA A 44 -2.70 11.08 -6.62
CA ALA A 44 -3.01 12.47 -6.26
C ALA A 44 -1.74 13.28 -6.05
N GLY A 45 -0.82 13.18 -7.02
CA GLY A 45 0.50 13.77 -6.85
C GLY A 45 0.52 15.27 -6.70
N ASP A 46 -0.44 15.95 -7.30
CA ASP A 46 -0.47 17.40 -7.26
C ASP A 46 -1.29 17.96 -6.09
N VAL A 47 -1.80 17.09 -5.22
CA VAL A 47 -2.58 17.53 -4.08
C VAL A 47 -1.69 17.51 -2.85
N THR A 48 -1.34 18.69 -2.34
CA THR A 48 -0.39 18.80 -1.25
C THR A 48 -1.01 19.08 0.10
N GLU A 49 -2.29 19.41 0.13
CA GLU A 49 -2.98 19.72 1.38
C GLU A 49 -4.22 18.85 1.53
N PRO A 50 -4.60 18.52 2.76
CA PRO A 50 -5.82 17.76 2.96
C PRO A 50 -7.01 18.56 2.45
N VAL A 51 -7.82 17.93 1.63
CA VAL A 51 -9.01 18.59 1.09
C VAL A 51 -10.20 17.66 1.19
N GLU A 52 -11.35 18.25 1.20
CA GLU A 52 -12.59 17.50 1.31
C GLU A 52 -13.08 16.97 -0.02
N THR A 53 -12.29 17.12 -1.05
CA THR A 53 -12.67 16.66 -2.38
C THR A 53 -12.15 15.26 -2.61
N GLY A 54 -12.65 14.65 -3.69
CA GLY A 54 -12.23 13.28 -4.00
C GLY A 54 -10.77 13.13 -4.35
N ARG A 55 -10.16 14.19 -4.92
CA ARG A 55 -8.81 14.00 -5.46
C ARG A 55 -7.78 13.66 -4.40
N GLY A 56 -7.81 14.28 -3.26
CA GLY A 56 -6.79 14.06 -2.25
C GLY A 56 -7.19 13.12 -1.13
N ARG A 57 -8.41 12.62 -1.15
CA ARG A 57 -8.92 11.91 0.03
C ARG A 57 -8.22 10.60 0.29
N ILE A 58 -7.96 9.83 -0.76
CA ILE A 58 -7.27 8.55 -0.59
C ILE A 58 -5.85 8.79 -0.07
N LYS A 59 -5.16 9.74 -0.71
CA LYS A 59 -3.79 10.06 -0.32
C LYS A 59 -3.71 10.37 1.18
N TRP A 60 -4.57 11.25 1.66
CA TRP A 60 -4.47 11.68 3.05
C TRP A 60 -5.00 10.63 4.01
N ALA A 61 -5.98 9.82 3.59
CA ALA A 61 -6.45 8.73 4.41
C ALA A 61 -5.37 7.68 4.59
N LEU A 62 -4.62 7.38 3.54
CA LEU A 62 -3.52 6.41 3.64
C LEU A 62 -2.43 6.93 4.57
N ARG A 63 -2.06 8.21 4.44
CA ARG A 63 -1.05 8.79 5.32
C ARG A 63 -1.50 8.75 6.77
N ARG A 64 -2.78 9.05 7.01
CA ARG A 64 -3.32 8.98 8.36
C ARG A 64 -3.26 7.56 8.91
N THR A 65 -3.63 6.59 8.09
CA THR A 65 -3.59 5.19 8.51
C THR A 65 -2.19 4.79 8.97
N VAL A 66 -1.17 5.22 8.24
CA VAL A 66 0.20 4.93 8.62
C VAL A 66 0.57 5.66 9.91
N GLU A 67 0.21 6.93 10.01
CA GLU A 67 0.57 7.74 11.17
C GLU A 67 -0.11 7.26 12.45
N GLU A 68 -1.30 6.71 12.31
CA GLU A 68 -2.01 6.18 13.47
C GLU A 68 -1.47 4.84 13.93
N GLY A 69 -0.52 4.28 13.21
CA GLY A 69 0.12 3.05 13.63
C GLY A 69 -0.65 1.79 13.29
N ARG A 70 -1.66 1.90 12.43
CA ARG A 70 -2.52 0.75 12.12
C ARG A 70 -1.77 -0.37 11.40
N LEU A 71 -0.68 -0.03 10.73
CA LEU A 71 0.10 -1.02 9.99
C LEU A 71 1.42 -1.37 10.68
N ASP A 72 1.62 -0.87 11.90
CA ASP A 72 2.90 -1.03 12.57
C ASP A 72 3.30 -2.47 12.81
N GLY A 73 2.34 -3.39 12.79
CA GLY A 73 2.67 -4.81 12.92
C GLY A 73 3.40 -5.36 11.70
N TYR A 74 3.31 -4.68 10.58
CA TYR A 74 3.84 -5.19 9.32
C TYR A 74 4.90 -4.31 8.70
N ILE A 75 4.89 -3.01 8.98
CA ILE A 75 5.78 -2.07 8.30
C ILE A 75 6.74 -1.44 9.28
N ASP A 76 7.86 -0.95 8.73
CA ASP A 76 8.78 -0.08 9.47
C ASP A 76 8.36 1.34 9.15
N ARG A 77 7.55 1.93 10.01
CA ARG A 77 6.94 3.23 9.73
C ARG A 77 7.98 4.32 9.51
N GLY A 78 9.11 4.24 10.18
CA GLY A 78 10.16 5.25 10.02
C GLY A 78 10.81 5.25 8.66
N ARG A 79 10.60 4.22 7.86
CA ARG A 79 11.15 4.14 6.51
C ARG A 79 10.13 4.43 5.43
N THR A 80 8.93 4.85 5.80
CA THR A 80 7.89 5.18 4.82
C THR A 80 8.36 6.30 3.90
N TRP A 81 8.15 6.11 2.61
CA TRP A 81 8.58 7.08 1.62
C TRP A 81 7.35 7.67 0.93
N LEU A 82 7.13 8.97 1.15
CA LEU A 82 5.97 9.66 0.60
C LEU A 82 6.36 10.28 -0.74
N LYS A 83 5.88 9.66 -1.81
CA LYS A 83 6.14 10.16 -3.16
C LYS A 83 4.94 10.97 -3.62
N ALA A 84 5.10 11.67 -4.75
CA ALA A 84 4.04 12.52 -5.26
C ALA A 84 2.75 11.73 -5.53
N GLY A 85 2.85 10.62 -6.21
CA GLY A 85 1.69 9.85 -6.61
C GLY A 85 1.47 8.57 -5.85
N SER A 86 2.30 8.30 -4.85
CA SER A 86 2.21 7.02 -4.14
C SER A 86 2.87 7.12 -2.77
N ILE A 87 2.69 6.06 -2.00
CA ILE A 87 3.34 5.90 -0.71
C ILE A 87 4.05 4.54 -0.74
N VAL A 88 5.34 4.52 -0.43
CA VAL A 88 6.09 3.27 -0.37
C VAL A 88 6.24 2.88 1.09
N LEU A 89 5.75 1.70 1.43
CA LEU A 89 5.81 1.17 2.78
C LEU A 89 6.81 0.02 2.80
N TYR A 90 7.86 0.16 3.60
CA TYR A 90 8.85 -0.90 3.74
C TYR A 90 8.42 -1.84 4.86
N LEU A 91 8.40 -3.12 4.54
CA LEU A 91 7.86 -4.13 5.46
C LEU A 91 8.93 -4.60 6.42
N LYS A 92 8.50 -4.99 7.60
CA LYS A 92 9.37 -5.66 8.54
C LYS A 92 9.73 -7.02 8.00
N ARG A 93 10.88 -7.53 8.42
CA ARG A 93 11.28 -8.85 8.04
C ARG A 93 10.33 -9.88 8.65
N ASN A 94 9.94 -10.85 7.85
CA ASN A 94 9.07 -11.92 8.30
C ASN A 94 9.76 -13.26 8.03
N PRO A 95 10.44 -13.83 9.03
CA PRO A 95 11.16 -15.08 8.81
C PRO A 95 10.26 -16.26 8.51
N LYS A 96 8.97 -16.14 8.78
CA LYS A 96 8.02 -17.21 8.50
C LYS A 96 7.25 -16.97 7.22
N ALA A 97 7.68 -16.02 6.40
CA ALA A 97 6.98 -15.70 5.17
C ALA A 97 7.08 -16.85 4.19
N ARG A 98 6.04 -16.97 3.38
CA ARG A 98 6.09 -17.92 2.27
C ARG A 98 7.07 -17.44 1.24
N ARG A 99 7.80 -18.37 0.68
CA ARG A 99 8.78 -18.03 -0.34
C ARG A 99 8.33 -18.45 -1.73
N GLU A 100 7.09 -18.87 -1.84
CA GLU A 100 6.53 -19.28 -3.13
C GLU A 100 6.17 -18.06 -3.95
N THR A 101 6.09 -18.26 -5.25
CA THR A 101 5.59 -17.23 -6.13
C THR A 101 4.14 -16.95 -5.77
N TRP A 102 3.84 -15.68 -5.58
CA TRP A 102 2.49 -15.27 -5.20
C TRP A 102 2.16 -13.94 -5.85
N THR A 103 0.95 -13.83 -6.35
CA THR A 103 0.44 -12.57 -6.85
C THR A 103 -0.97 -12.39 -6.34
N PRO A 104 -1.40 -11.14 -6.14
CA PRO A 104 -2.79 -10.91 -5.75
C PRO A 104 -3.73 -11.36 -6.86
N ASP A 105 -4.95 -11.68 -6.47
CA ASP A 105 -5.95 -12.03 -7.45
C ASP A 105 -6.13 -10.90 -8.44
N PRO A 106 -6.32 -11.22 -9.72
CA PRO A 106 -6.56 -10.17 -10.69
C PRO A 106 -7.90 -9.51 -10.44
N PRO A 107 -8.10 -8.31 -10.97
CA PRO A 107 -9.39 -7.67 -10.86
C PRO A 107 -10.49 -8.55 -11.44
N ARG A 108 -11.68 -8.37 -10.92
CA ARG A 108 -12.79 -9.21 -11.32
C ARG A 108 -13.06 -9.17 -12.81
N SER A 109 -12.83 -8.04 -13.41
CA SER A 109 -13.10 -7.90 -14.82
C SER A 109 -12.23 -8.82 -15.67
N HIS A 110 -11.20 -9.40 -15.12
CA HIS A 110 -10.33 -10.29 -15.87
C HIS A 110 -10.74 -11.74 -15.78
N ARG A 111 -11.79 -12.00 -15.01
CA ARG A 111 -12.15 -13.38 -14.87
C ARG A 111 -12.97 -13.79 -16.04
N ARG A 112 -12.81 -14.86 -16.35
CA ARG A 112 -13.48 -15.24 -17.36
C ARG A 112 -14.26 -16.02 -17.03
#